data_62753f9bd967dea3d407c714aaa79081
#
_entry.id   62753f9bd967dea3d407c714aaa79081
#
_cell.length_a   1.000
_cell.length_b   1.000
_cell.length_c   1.000
_cell.angle_alpha   90.00
_cell.angle_beta   90.00
_cell.angle_gamma   90.00
#
_symmetry.space_group_name_H-M   'P 1'
#
loop_
_entity.id
_entity.type
_entity.pdbx_description
1 polymer ?
#
loop_
_entity_poly.entity_id
_entity_poly.type
_entity_poly.pdbx_seq_one_letter_code
_entity_poly.pdbx_strand_id
1 'polypeptide(L)'
;NVVLITIESYSAEFMKMYGNEQNITPFLDSLATKSLVFSNLYAVGNRTVRGLEAVTLCFPPTAGESVVKRKDNKDKFSTGAIFKEKGYDVKYMYGGDAFFDNMEDFFGGNGYDIVDKKTFAPTEITFANIWGVCDEDMYNKAIKIMDKEAQTGKPFFNHIMTVSNHRPFTYPNGKIDIPGDAKSRDGGVKYTD
;
A
#
# COMPACT_ATOMS: atom_id res chain seq x y z
N ASN A 1 -3.01 7.67 -16.18
CA ASN A 1 -2.28 7.36 -14.94
C ASN A 1 -3.11 6.44 -14.07
N VAL A 2 -2.48 5.51 -13.39
CA VAL A 2 -3.14 4.57 -12.46
C VAL A 2 -2.38 4.57 -11.14
N VAL A 3 -3.11 4.71 -10.04
CA VAL A 3 -2.57 4.55 -8.68
C VAL A 3 -3.35 3.43 -8.00
N LEU A 4 -2.65 2.39 -7.60
CA LEU A 4 -3.20 1.28 -6.83
C LEU A 4 -2.71 1.42 -5.38
N ILE A 5 -3.61 1.52 -4.43
CA ILE A 5 -3.29 1.59 -3.01
C ILE A 5 -3.75 0.32 -2.34
N THR A 6 -2.82 -0.43 -1.76
CA THR A 6 -3.11 -1.56 -0.88
C THR A 6 -2.98 -1.11 0.57
N ILE A 7 -4.08 -1.18 1.32
CA ILE A 7 -4.12 -0.73 2.70
C ILE A 7 -3.88 -1.92 3.62
N GLU A 8 -2.82 -1.84 4.41
CA GLU A 8 -2.43 -2.88 5.37
C GLU A 8 -3.55 -3.15 6.37
N SER A 9 -3.86 -4.43 6.58
CA SER A 9 -4.80 -4.91 7.62
C SER A 9 -6.17 -4.19 7.64
N TYR A 10 -6.61 -3.66 6.50
CA TYR A 10 -7.87 -2.94 6.39
C TYR A 10 -9.06 -3.90 6.28
N SER A 11 -10.16 -3.55 6.90
CA SER A 11 -11.41 -4.30 6.84
C SER A 11 -12.60 -3.36 6.60
N ALA A 12 -13.57 -3.83 5.85
CA ALA A 12 -14.83 -3.13 5.62
C ALA A 12 -15.60 -2.79 6.92
N GLU A 13 -15.33 -3.54 8.01
CA GLU A 13 -15.93 -3.29 9.33
C GLU A 13 -15.67 -1.87 9.89
N PHE A 14 -14.66 -1.16 9.39
CA PHE A 14 -14.34 0.22 9.80
C PHE A 14 -15.16 1.27 9.06
N MET A 15 -15.81 0.93 7.94
CA MET A 15 -16.56 1.87 7.11
C MET A 15 -18.01 2.04 7.55
N LYS A 16 -18.49 3.28 7.49
CA LYS A 16 -19.88 3.61 7.81
C LYS A 16 -20.89 2.89 6.92
N MET A 17 -20.58 2.73 5.63
CA MET A 17 -21.46 2.02 4.69
C MET A 17 -21.71 0.55 5.05
N TYR A 18 -20.86 -0.05 5.90
CA TYR A 18 -21.03 -1.40 6.44
C TYR A 18 -21.46 -1.41 7.90
N GLY A 19 -21.96 -0.27 8.43
CA GLY A 19 -22.58 -0.18 9.74
C GLY A 19 -21.67 0.32 10.88
N ASN A 20 -20.45 0.78 10.59
CA ASN A 20 -19.60 1.39 11.62
C ASN A 20 -20.00 2.85 11.87
N GLU A 21 -20.41 3.17 13.10
CA GLU A 21 -20.82 4.53 13.48
C GLU A 21 -19.74 5.31 14.24
N GLN A 22 -18.55 4.72 14.42
CA GLN A 22 -17.45 5.32 15.19
C GLN A 22 -16.64 6.38 14.43
N ASN A 23 -16.99 6.65 13.17
CA ASN A 23 -16.30 7.61 12.32
C ASN A 23 -14.79 7.33 12.19
N ILE A 24 -14.46 6.06 11.91
CA ILE A 24 -13.07 5.61 11.78
C ILE A 24 -12.50 5.95 10.39
N THR A 25 -13.33 5.88 9.34
CA THR A 25 -12.90 6.10 7.94
C THR A 25 -13.66 7.23 7.25
N PRO A 26 -13.62 8.48 7.78
CA PRO A 26 -14.42 9.59 7.24
C PRO A 26 -14.05 9.95 5.80
N PHE A 27 -12.77 9.84 5.41
CA PHE A 27 -12.33 10.13 4.06
C PHE A 27 -12.80 9.05 3.07
N LEU A 28 -12.54 7.79 3.34
CA LEU A 28 -12.97 6.67 2.49
C LEU A 28 -14.49 6.57 2.40
N ASP A 29 -15.22 6.85 3.48
CA ASP A 29 -16.68 6.91 3.45
C ASP A 29 -17.18 8.05 2.54
N SER A 30 -16.54 9.21 2.59
CA SER A 30 -16.82 10.31 1.66
C SER A 30 -16.47 9.96 0.22
N LEU A 31 -15.30 9.35 0.00
CA LEU A 31 -14.84 8.93 -1.31
C LEU A 31 -15.77 7.89 -1.93
N ALA A 32 -16.24 6.94 -1.13
CA ALA A 32 -17.17 5.89 -1.57
C ALA A 32 -18.47 6.45 -2.18
N THR A 33 -18.94 7.62 -1.71
CA THR A 33 -20.13 8.26 -2.29
C THR A 33 -19.93 8.82 -3.70
N LYS A 34 -18.67 8.95 -4.14
CA LYS A 34 -18.26 9.56 -5.43
C LYS A 34 -17.51 8.57 -6.32
N SER A 35 -17.48 7.31 -5.95
CA SER A 35 -16.65 6.29 -6.59
C SER A 35 -17.46 5.04 -6.93
N LEU A 36 -16.92 4.20 -7.80
CA LEU A 36 -17.40 2.84 -7.98
C LEU A 36 -16.92 1.99 -6.79
N VAL A 37 -17.87 1.43 -6.04
CA VAL A 37 -17.61 0.58 -4.88
C VAL A 37 -18.00 -0.86 -5.17
N PHE A 38 -17.06 -1.78 -4.97
CA PHE A 38 -17.32 -3.21 -5.04
C PHE A 38 -17.72 -3.74 -3.66
N SER A 39 -19.02 -3.87 -3.41
CA SER A 39 -19.57 -4.22 -2.09
C SER A 39 -19.26 -5.65 -1.64
N ASN A 40 -18.90 -6.54 -2.56
CA ASN A 40 -18.56 -7.95 -2.32
C ASN A 40 -17.10 -8.26 -2.67
N LEU A 41 -16.18 -7.34 -2.38
CA LEU A 41 -14.75 -7.55 -2.57
C LEU A 41 -14.15 -8.14 -1.29
N TYR A 42 -13.42 -9.23 -1.44
CA TYR A 42 -12.75 -9.92 -0.33
C TYR A 42 -11.26 -10.04 -0.61
N ALA A 43 -10.43 -9.75 0.40
CA ALA A 43 -9.01 -10.07 0.35
C ALA A 43 -8.80 -11.59 0.32
N VAL A 44 -7.92 -12.05 -0.55
CA VAL A 44 -7.62 -13.48 -0.69
C VAL A 44 -6.46 -13.85 0.23
N GLY A 45 -6.77 -14.43 1.37
CA GLY A 45 -5.80 -14.80 2.41
C GLY A 45 -5.64 -13.72 3.50
N ASN A 46 -5.00 -14.11 4.60
CA ASN A 46 -4.87 -13.32 5.83
C ASN A 46 -3.42 -12.81 6.09
N ARG A 47 -2.60 -12.78 5.07
CA ARG A 47 -1.22 -12.27 5.11
C ARG A 47 -0.99 -11.31 3.98
N THR A 48 -0.23 -10.24 4.24
CA THR A 48 0.16 -9.21 3.25
C THR A 48 0.68 -9.81 1.95
N VAL A 49 1.64 -10.75 2.04
CA VAL A 49 2.21 -11.41 0.86
C VAL A 49 1.19 -12.17 0.01
N ARG A 50 0.09 -12.66 0.61
CA ARG A 50 -1.00 -13.32 -0.12
C ARG A 50 -1.86 -12.32 -0.88
N GLY A 51 -2.18 -11.20 -0.25
CA GLY A 51 -2.89 -10.09 -0.91
C GLY A 51 -2.07 -9.52 -2.06
N LEU A 52 -0.78 -9.26 -1.83
CA LEU A 52 0.14 -8.76 -2.86
C LEU A 52 0.28 -9.74 -4.03
N GLU A 53 0.45 -11.04 -3.75
CA GLU A 53 0.47 -12.10 -4.77
C GLU A 53 -0.78 -12.05 -5.66
N ALA A 54 -1.97 -12.03 -5.03
CA ALA A 54 -3.24 -12.02 -5.76
C ALA A 54 -3.44 -10.77 -6.61
N VAL A 55 -3.15 -9.58 -6.06
CA VAL A 55 -3.31 -8.30 -6.76
C VAL A 55 -2.31 -8.16 -7.91
N THR A 56 -1.07 -8.61 -7.71
CA THR A 56 0.00 -8.44 -8.70
C THR A 56 -0.07 -9.49 -9.81
N LEU A 57 -0.38 -10.74 -9.48
CA LEU A 57 -0.39 -11.84 -10.43
C LEU A 57 -1.80 -12.20 -10.97
N CYS A 58 -2.84 -11.53 -10.44
CA CYS A 58 -4.24 -11.70 -10.88
C CYS A 58 -4.78 -13.14 -10.74
N PHE A 59 -4.31 -13.89 -9.74
CA PHE A 59 -4.88 -15.20 -9.40
C PHE A 59 -4.92 -15.42 -7.88
N PRO A 60 -5.83 -16.28 -7.38
CA PRO A 60 -5.89 -16.61 -5.96
C PRO A 60 -4.61 -17.29 -5.49
N PRO A 61 -4.10 -16.98 -4.28
CA PRO A 61 -2.95 -17.64 -3.72
C PRO A 61 -3.14 -19.16 -3.63
N THR A 62 -2.11 -19.90 -4.03
CA THR A 62 -2.07 -21.37 -3.94
C THR A 62 -1.59 -21.84 -2.57
N ALA A 63 -1.79 -23.11 -2.25
CA ALA A 63 -1.25 -23.73 -1.05
C ALA A 63 0.29 -23.66 -1.01
N GLY A 64 0.87 -23.69 0.18
CA GLY A 64 2.33 -23.59 0.38
C GLY A 64 2.82 -22.15 0.56
N GLU A 65 4.08 -21.90 0.25
CA GLU A 65 4.69 -20.58 0.38
C GLU A 65 4.18 -19.61 -0.70
N SER A 66 3.95 -18.34 -0.33
CA SER A 66 3.58 -17.29 -1.28
C SER A 66 4.63 -17.13 -2.39
N VAL A 67 4.18 -16.93 -3.62
CA VAL A 67 5.08 -16.65 -4.75
C VAL A 67 5.99 -15.46 -4.47
N VAL A 68 5.50 -14.43 -3.76
CA VAL A 68 6.31 -13.27 -3.36
C VAL A 68 7.60 -13.70 -2.65
N LYS A 69 7.54 -14.72 -1.80
CA LYS A 69 8.66 -15.16 -0.96
C LYS A 69 9.56 -16.22 -1.62
N ARG A 70 9.12 -16.82 -2.72
CA ARG A 70 9.87 -17.90 -3.39
C ARG A 70 11.12 -17.37 -4.10
N LYS A 71 12.11 -18.21 -4.29
CA LYS A 71 13.32 -17.89 -5.05
C LYS A 71 13.04 -17.68 -6.55
N ASP A 72 12.03 -18.34 -7.09
CA ASP A 72 11.61 -18.28 -8.49
C ASP A 72 10.45 -17.27 -8.71
N ASN A 73 10.46 -16.14 -8.01
CA ASN A 73 9.39 -15.16 -8.00
C ASN A 73 9.44 -14.10 -9.11
N LYS A 74 10.48 -14.14 -9.97
CA LYS A 74 10.70 -13.18 -11.06
C LYS A 74 10.11 -13.65 -12.39
N ASP A 75 10.04 -12.74 -13.35
CA ASP A 75 9.58 -13.01 -14.73
C ASP A 75 8.18 -13.63 -14.78
N LYS A 76 7.29 -13.19 -13.91
CA LYS A 76 5.90 -13.62 -13.89
C LYS A 76 5.03 -12.70 -14.74
N PHE A 77 3.94 -13.25 -15.27
CA PHE A 77 2.88 -12.46 -15.84
C PHE A 77 2.22 -11.64 -14.73
N SER A 78 2.50 -10.34 -14.69
CA SER A 78 2.11 -9.46 -13.61
C SER A 78 1.45 -8.18 -14.11
N THR A 79 0.65 -7.53 -13.28
CA THR A 79 0.08 -6.20 -13.57
C THR A 79 1.17 -5.21 -13.95
N GLY A 80 2.31 -5.20 -13.23
CA GLY A 80 3.44 -4.31 -13.53
C GLY A 80 4.06 -4.59 -14.89
N ALA A 81 4.30 -5.85 -15.24
CA ALA A 81 4.85 -6.24 -16.53
C ALA A 81 3.93 -5.79 -17.68
N ILE A 82 2.60 -5.97 -17.55
CA ILE A 82 1.62 -5.54 -18.55
C ILE A 82 1.64 -4.02 -18.74
N PHE A 83 1.64 -3.25 -17.65
CA PHE A 83 1.70 -1.79 -17.75
C PHE A 83 3.03 -1.32 -18.36
N LYS A 84 4.14 -1.93 -17.99
CA LYS A 84 5.46 -1.63 -18.54
C LYS A 84 5.53 -1.90 -20.04
N GLU A 85 4.99 -3.03 -20.51
CA GLU A 85 4.87 -3.37 -21.94
C GLU A 85 4.04 -2.34 -22.70
N LYS A 86 3.03 -1.76 -22.06
CA LYS A 86 2.21 -0.67 -22.62
C LYS A 86 2.85 0.72 -22.52
N GLY A 87 4.10 0.82 -22.11
CA GLY A 87 4.87 2.06 -22.08
C GLY A 87 4.66 2.91 -20.82
N TYR A 88 4.07 2.38 -19.76
CA TYR A 88 3.94 3.07 -18.47
C TYR A 88 5.26 3.06 -17.70
N ASP A 89 5.50 4.11 -16.91
CA ASP A 89 6.42 4.05 -15.79
C ASP A 89 5.72 3.29 -14.66
N VAL A 90 6.41 2.31 -14.07
CA VAL A 90 5.79 1.37 -13.12
C VAL A 90 6.59 1.34 -11.83
N LYS A 91 5.95 1.65 -10.70
CA LYS A 91 6.63 1.67 -9.40
C LYS A 91 5.83 0.92 -8.33
N TYR A 92 6.58 0.26 -7.45
CA TYR A 92 6.10 -0.23 -6.17
C TYR A 92 6.66 0.66 -5.05
N MET A 93 5.78 1.25 -4.26
CA MET A 93 6.12 2.22 -3.23
C MET A 93 5.72 1.70 -1.86
N TYR A 94 6.67 1.59 -0.94
CA TYR A 94 6.48 1.01 0.37
C TYR A 94 7.24 1.79 1.44
N GLY A 95 6.56 2.21 2.52
CA GLY A 95 7.19 2.94 3.62
C GLY A 95 8.21 2.13 4.42
N GLY A 96 8.17 0.79 4.34
CA GLY A 96 9.11 -0.13 4.97
C GLY A 96 10.33 -0.45 4.12
N ASP A 97 11.12 -1.42 4.59
CA ASP A 97 12.22 -1.99 3.81
C ASP A 97 11.66 -3.13 2.92
N ALA A 98 11.72 -2.96 1.61
CA ALA A 98 11.17 -3.91 0.65
C ALA A 98 11.93 -5.25 0.62
N PHE A 99 13.11 -5.35 1.26
CA PHE A 99 13.78 -6.62 1.50
C PHE A 99 12.94 -7.55 2.39
N PHE A 100 12.10 -6.98 3.29
CA PHE A 100 11.18 -7.76 4.09
C PHE A 100 10.22 -8.56 3.21
N ASP A 101 9.99 -9.81 3.57
CA ASP A 101 9.14 -10.76 2.81
C ASP A 101 9.52 -10.91 1.33
N ASN A 102 10.75 -10.53 0.96
CA ASN A 102 11.29 -10.65 -0.40
C ASN A 102 10.54 -9.80 -1.45
N MET A 103 9.89 -8.72 -1.01
CA MET A 103 9.10 -7.84 -1.89
C MET A 103 9.97 -7.12 -2.92
N GLU A 104 11.21 -6.72 -2.56
CA GLU A 104 12.15 -6.07 -3.47
C GLU A 104 12.45 -6.95 -4.70
N ASP A 105 12.78 -8.22 -4.46
CA ASP A 105 13.04 -9.19 -5.52
C ASP A 105 11.80 -9.49 -6.37
N PHE A 106 10.65 -9.65 -5.70
CA PHE A 106 9.39 -9.94 -6.37
C PHE A 106 8.93 -8.80 -7.27
N PHE A 107 8.78 -7.60 -6.74
CA PHE A 107 8.30 -6.47 -7.53
C PHE A 107 9.34 -6.04 -8.57
N GLY A 108 10.63 -5.92 -8.19
CA GLY A 108 11.69 -5.56 -9.11
C GLY A 108 11.85 -6.56 -10.26
N GLY A 109 11.73 -7.87 -9.97
CA GLY A 109 11.77 -8.93 -10.97
C GLY A 109 10.51 -9.04 -11.84
N ASN A 110 9.45 -8.29 -11.55
CA ASN A 110 8.17 -8.34 -12.25
C ASN A 110 7.73 -6.96 -12.81
N GLY A 111 8.70 -6.09 -13.12
CA GLY A 111 8.48 -4.88 -13.91
C GLY A 111 8.35 -3.60 -13.12
N TYR A 112 8.49 -3.60 -11.79
CA TYR A 112 8.38 -2.40 -10.96
C TYR A 112 9.74 -1.82 -10.58
N ASP A 113 9.86 -0.51 -10.62
CA ASP A 113 10.94 0.20 -9.93
C ASP A 113 10.57 0.35 -8.45
N ILE A 114 11.53 0.10 -7.56
CA ILE A 114 11.26 0.07 -6.11
C ILE A 114 11.51 1.44 -5.49
N VAL A 115 10.53 1.92 -4.73
CA VAL A 115 10.63 3.09 -3.87
C VAL A 115 10.29 2.66 -2.45
N ASP A 116 11.31 2.42 -1.65
CA ASP A 116 11.17 1.96 -0.27
C ASP A 116 11.84 2.92 0.73
N LYS A 117 11.87 2.54 2.00
CA LYS A 117 12.48 3.33 3.08
C LYS A 117 13.90 3.80 2.75
N LYS A 118 14.70 3.03 2.03
CA LYS A 118 16.09 3.36 1.67
C LYS A 118 16.19 4.57 0.73
N THR A 119 15.12 4.90 0.02
CA THR A 119 15.07 6.02 -0.93
C THR A 119 14.72 7.36 -0.29
N PHE A 120 14.33 7.36 1.01
CA PHE A 120 13.96 8.58 1.71
C PHE A 120 15.20 9.36 2.18
N ALA A 121 15.22 10.65 1.93
CA ALA A 121 16.14 11.54 2.62
C ALA A 121 15.70 11.67 4.11
N PRO A 122 16.64 11.85 5.05
CA PRO A 122 16.29 12.02 6.46
C PRO A 122 15.28 13.16 6.72
N THR A 123 15.28 14.21 5.90
CA THR A 123 14.34 15.34 5.97
C THR A 123 12.93 15.00 5.47
N GLU A 124 12.73 13.88 4.83
CA GLU A 124 11.42 13.39 4.35
C GLU A 124 10.72 12.49 5.37
N ILE A 125 11.39 12.17 6.50
CA ILE A 125 10.87 11.27 7.52
C ILE A 125 10.50 12.08 8.75
N THR A 126 9.21 12.22 9.02
CA THR A 126 8.69 12.87 10.23
C THR A 126 8.48 11.87 11.36
N PHE A 127 8.12 10.63 11.01
CA PHE A 127 7.91 9.55 11.95
C PHE A 127 8.20 8.18 11.30
N ALA A 128 8.83 7.31 12.06
CA ALA A 128 9.04 5.91 11.67
C ALA A 128 8.92 4.98 12.88
N ASN A 129 8.48 3.76 12.63
CA ASN A 129 8.47 2.67 13.60
C ASN A 129 9.30 1.48 13.10
N ILE A 130 9.15 0.31 13.73
CA ILE A 130 9.88 -0.91 13.34
C ILE A 130 9.57 -1.39 11.91
N TRP A 131 8.42 -1.00 11.35
CA TRP A 131 8.00 -1.40 10.01
C TRP A 131 8.45 -0.43 8.92
N GLY A 132 8.59 0.85 9.24
CA GLY A 132 9.00 1.85 8.27
C GLY A 132 8.57 3.25 8.61
N VAL A 133 8.61 4.14 7.62
CA VAL A 133 8.10 5.50 7.70
C VAL A 133 6.58 5.50 7.70
N CYS A 134 5.97 6.50 8.32
CA CYS A 134 4.51 6.59 8.39
C CYS A 134 3.88 6.83 7.01
N ASP A 135 2.59 6.51 6.88
CA ASP A 135 1.87 6.59 5.62
C ASP A 135 1.84 8.02 5.06
N GLU A 136 1.72 9.05 5.90
CA GLU A 136 1.80 10.46 5.49
C GLU A 136 3.11 10.78 4.76
N ASP A 137 4.25 10.34 5.30
CA ASP A 137 5.56 10.54 4.67
C ASP A 137 5.66 9.76 3.35
N MET A 138 5.13 8.53 3.30
CA MET A 138 5.08 7.74 2.08
C MET A 138 4.21 8.39 1.01
N TYR A 139 3.03 8.90 1.36
CA TYR A 139 2.17 9.60 0.41
C TYR A 139 2.78 10.91 -0.08
N ASN A 140 3.43 11.67 0.81
CA ASN A 140 4.16 12.88 0.40
C ASN A 140 5.28 12.57 -0.59
N LYS A 141 6.00 11.46 -0.39
CA LYS A 141 7.00 10.96 -1.33
C LYS A 141 6.38 10.54 -2.65
N ALA A 142 5.29 9.77 -2.58
CA ALA A 142 4.56 9.29 -3.77
C ALA A 142 4.04 10.46 -4.62
N ILE A 143 3.45 11.49 -4.01
CA ILE A 143 2.97 12.70 -4.72
C ILE A 143 4.12 13.39 -5.44
N LYS A 144 5.27 13.61 -4.78
CA LYS A 144 6.45 14.22 -5.41
C LYS A 144 6.96 13.41 -6.61
N ILE A 145 6.89 12.09 -6.54
CA ILE A 145 7.28 11.21 -7.65
C ILE A 145 6.26 11.33 -8.79
N MET A 146 4.96 11.23 -8.48
CA MET A 146 3.90 11.35 -9.47
C MET A 146 3.89 12.72 -10.18
N ASP A 147 4.20 13.81 -9.48
CA ASP A 147 4.36 15.13 -10.07
C ASP A 147 5.50 15.17 -11.09
N LYS A 148 6.62 14.50 -10.81
CA LYS A 148 7.73 14.38 -11.75
C LYS A 148 7.37 13.49 -12.94
N GLU A 149 6.70 12.38 -12.72
CA GLU A 149 6.23 11.48 -13.79
C GLU A 149 5.26 12.20 -14.71
N ALA A 150 4.31 12.96 -14.16
CA ALA A 150 3.35 13.74 -14.94
C ALA A 150 4.02 14.76 -15.88
N GLN A 151 5.14 15.35 -15.46
CA GLN A 151 5.91 16.30 -16.29
C GLN A 151 6.58 15.63 -17.50
N THR A 152 6.81 14.31 -17.47
CA THR A 152 7.41 13.60 -18.62
C THR A 152 6.43 13.38 -19.76
N GLY A 153 5.14 13.52 -19.53
CA GLY A 153 4.07 13.18 -20.47
C GLY A 153 3.85 11.67 -20.64
N LYS A 154 4.63 10.82 -19.95
CA LYS A 154 4.53 9.37 -19.96
C LYS A 154 3.50 8.90 -18.93
N PRO A 155 2.60 7.96 -19.26
CA PRO A 155 1.68 7.44 -18.25
C PRO A 155 2.42 6.64 -17.18
N PHE A 156 1.87 6.62 -15.96
CA PHE A 156 2.43 5.84 -14.86
C PHE A 156 1.41 4.89 -14.22
N PHE A 157 1.92 3.79 -13.69
CA PHE A 157 1.22 2.86 -12.79
C PHE A 157 2.01 2.75 -11.49
N ASN A 158 1.48 3.30 -10.41
CA ASN A 158 2.12 3.31 -9.10
C ASN A 158 1.32 2.48 -8.10
N HIS A 159 1.93 1.42 -7.56
CA HIS A 159 1.37 0.58 -6.52
C HIS A 159 1.96 1.00 -5.16
N ILE A 160 1.12 1.55 -4.29
CA ILE A 160 1.50 2.04 -2.96
C ILE A 160 0.98 1.05 -1.92
N MET A 161 1.86 0.63 -1.00
CA MET A 161 1.52 -0.20 0.15
C MET A 161 1.67 0.59 1.44
N THR A 162 0.61 0.67 2.26
CA THR A 162 0.62 1.36 3.55
C THR A 162 1.28 0.52 4.65
N VAL A 163 1.67 1.18 5.74
CA VAL A 163 2.42 0.58 6.86
C VAL A 163 1.78 0.88 8.23
N SER A 164 1.20 2.08 8.40
CA SER A 164 0.84 2.61 9.73
C SER A 164 -0.23 1.80 10.44
N ASN A 165 -1.11 1.10 9.69
CA ASN A 165 -2.11 0.18 10.23
C ASN A 165 -1.55 -1.22 10.55
N HIS A 166 -0.23 -1.41 10.50
CA HIS A 166 0.40 -2.65 10.98
C HIS A 166 0.60 -2.58 12.50
N ARG A 167 0.41 -3.69 13.20
CA ARG A 167 0.71 -3.78 14.64
C ARG A 167 2.18 -3.38 14.90
N PRO A 168 2.50 -2.46 15.81
CA PRO A 168 1.71 -2.00 16.97
C PRO A 168 0.79 -0.78 16.73
N PHE A 169 0.43 -0.41 15.50
CA PHE A 169 -0.51 0.66 15.18
C PHE A 169 -0.03 2.03 15.67
N THR A 170 1.23 2.36 15.43
CA THR A 170 1.83 3.61 15.88
C THR A 170 2.02 4.59 14.73
N TYR A 171 1.72 5.86 14.98
CA TYR A 171 1.79 6.98 14.06
C TYR A 171 2.05 8.28 14.85
N PRO A 172 2.34 9.43 14.19
CA PRO A 172 2.63 10.69 14.90
C PRO A 172 1.44 11.15 15.74
N ASN A 173 1.70 11.56 16.98
CA ASN A 173 0.68 12.15 17.86
C ASN A 173 0.14 13.47 17.29
N GLY A 174 -1.13 13.77 17.58
CA GLY A 174 -1.77 15.04 17.21
C GLY A 174 -2.22 15.14 15.75
N LYS A 175 -2.17 14.05 14.98
CA LYS A 175 -2.66 14.01 13.60
C LYS A 175 -4.16 13.72 13.52
N ILE A 176 -4.65 12.92 14.42
CA ILE A 176 -6.07 12.57 14.58
C ILE A 176 -6.44 12.65 16.07
N ASP A 177 -7.73 12.51 16.39
CA ASP A 177 -8.28 12.52 17.75
C ASP A 177 -7.90 11.31 18.62
N ILE A 178 -7.35 10.24 18.03
CA ILE A 178 -6.82 9.08 18.75
C ILE A 178 -5.29 9.24 18.85
N PRO A 179 -4.68 9.21 20.05
CA PRO A 179 -3.23 9.30 20.18
C PRO A 179 -2.49 8.12 19.55
N GLY A 180 -1.37 8.39 18.84
CA GLY A 180 -0.59 7.35 18.16
C GLY A 180 0.12 6.37 19.11
N ASP A 181 0.35 6.77 20.37
CA ASP A 181 0.90 5.92 21.43
C ASP A 181 -0.16 5.06 22.14
N ALA A 182 -1.43 5.28 21.86
CA ALA A 182 -2.52 4.38 22.32
C ALA A 182 -2.41 2.96 21.72
N LYS A 183 -1.67 2.79 20.63
CA LYS A 183 -1.48 1.50 19.93
C LYS A 183 -2.81 0.82 19.60
N SER A 184 -3.80 1.64 19.23
CA SER A 184 -5.16 1.22 18.90
C SER A 184 -5.25 0.86 17.43
N ARG A 185 -5.91 -0.25 17.11
CA ARG A 185 -6.19 -0.62 15.71
C ARG A 185 -7.07 0.44 15.03
N ASP A 186 -8.09 0.92 15.74
CA ASP A 186 -8.97 1.98 15.21
C ASP A 186 -8.18 3.25 14.88
N GLY A 187 -7.24 3.61 15.76
CA GLY A 187 -6.32 4.72 15.52
C GLY A 187 -5.43 4.49 14.30
N GLY A 188 -4.85 3.31 14.15
CA GLY A 188 -4.04 2.96 12.97
C GLY A 188 -4.83 3.07 11.67
N VAL A 189 -6.06 2.54 11.64
CA VAL A 189 -6.96 2.64 10.48
C VAL A 189 -7.33 4.09 10.20
N LYS A 190 -7.74 4.85 11.23
CA LYS A 190 -8.14 6.25 11.09
C LYS A 190 -7.01 7.17 10.64
N TYR A 191 -5.79 6.88 11.05
CA TYR A 191 -4.62 7.63 10.59
C TYR A 191 -4.28 7.31 9.13
N THR A 192 -4.44 6.05 8.70
CA THR A 192 -4.21 5.64 7.31
C THR A 192 -5.29 6.17 6.36
N ASP A 193 -6.54 6.34 6.86
CA ASP A 193 -7.66 6.94 6.14
C ASP A 193 -7.43 8.42 5.82
#